data_eb55d25a45df466b7fa1e58e3fd6b192
#
_entry.id   eb55d25a45df466b7fa1e58e3fd6b192
#
_cell.length_a   1.000
_cell.length_b   1.000
_cell.length_c   1.000
_cell.angle_alpha   90.00
_cell.angle_beta   90.00
_cell.angle_gamma   90.00
#
_symmetry.space_group_name_H-M   'P 1'
#
loop_
_entity.id
_entity.type
_entity.pdbx_description
1 polymer ?
#
loop_
_entity_poly.entity_id
_entity_poly.type
_entity_poly.pdbx_seq_one_letter_code
_entity_poly.pdbx_strand_id
1 'polypeptide(L)'
;MSHGGNPEAGTNSFIGIDGTALAITSPNGPDTWVIPVSDAFTVSMTWELTGIFAAWLASLGLAYTVTYTFAGLGNANGTSQSVASTTVAGQTTYGAPVTTVTVPANSLPVGTYEVLATVTFGGNPPMSAYIEIPVLDIYQA
;
A
#
# COMPACT_ATOMS: atom_id res chain seq x y z
N MET A 1 13.61 20.29 8.36
CA MET A 1 13.37 19.96 8.06
C MET A 1 13.06 19.65 8.15
N SER A 2 13.12 19.37 8.21
CA SER A 2 12.84 18.97 8.10
C SER A 2 12.59 18.64 8.14
N HIS A 3 12.66 18.44 8.52
CA HIS A 3 12.41 17.90 8.45
C HIS A 3 12.45 17.62 8.44
N GLY A 4 12.45 17.48 8.70
CA GLY A 4 12.54 17.05 8.48
C GLY A 4 12.68 16.43 8.24
N GLY A 5 12.88 16.32 8.51
CA GLY A 5 13.13 15.84 8.15
C GLY A 5 13.13 15.06 7.86
N ASN A 6 13.01 14.90 8.14
CA ASN A 6 13.12 13.73 7.65
C ASN A 6 13.49 13.38 6.40
N PRO A 7 14.23 12.87 6.13
CA PRO A 7 14.49 12.57 4.78
C PRO A 7 13.63 11.46 4.30
N GLU A 8 12.55 11.84 3.74
CA GLU A 8 11.66 10.87 3.18
C GLU A 8 12.14 10.55 1.80
N ALA A 9 12.26 9.26 1.50
CA ALA A 9 12.61 8.81 0.18
C ALA A 9 11.61 9.34 -0.84
N GLY A 10 12.10 9.87 -1.92
CA GLY A 10 11.27 10.39 -3.00
C GLY A 10 10.66 11.75 -2.76
N THR A 11 10.95 12.38 -1.62
CA THR A 11 10.32 13.65 -1.28
C THR A 11 11.26 14.82 -1.55
N ASN A 12 10.76 15.81 -2.27
CA ASN A 12 11.45 17.07 -2.48
C ASN A 12 10.44 18.15 -2.85
N SER A 13 10.89 19.38 -3.04
CA SER A 13 9.99 20.50 -3.31
C SER A 13 9.34 20.44 -4.69
N PHE A 14 9.82 19.63 -5.61
CA PHE A 14 9.30 19.55 -6.97
C PHE A 14 8.33 18.39 -7.13
N ILE A 15 8.71 17.20 -6.71
CA ILE A 15 7.91 15.98 -6.83
C ILE A 15 8.18 15.13 -5.60
N GLY A 16 7.12 14.59 -5.03
CA GLY A 16 7.21 13.62 -3.95
C GLY A 16 6.11 12.60 -4.07
N ILE A 17 6.27 11.47 -3.42
CA ILE A 17 5.28 10.41 -3.32
C ILE A 17 5.20 10.03 -1.85
N ASP A 18 3.98 10.11 -1.28
CA ASP A 18 3.75 9.76 0.12
C ASP A 18 2.67 8.72 0.25
N GLY A 19 2.93 7.66 1.01
CA GLY A 19 1.88 6.78 1.48
C GLY A 19 1.24 7.42 2.70
N THR A 20 -0.07 7.65 2.67
CA THR A 20 -0.75 8.40 3.71
C THR A 20 -1.63 7.55 4.60
N ALA A 21 -2.13 6.40 4.13
CA ALA A 21 -3.00 5.55 4.92
C ALA A 21 -2.99 4.12 4.38
N LEU A 22 -3.24 3.18 5.27
CA LEU A 22 -3.40 1.78 4.93
C LEU A 22 -4.67 1.29 5.61
N ALA A 23 -5.58 0.71 4.84
CA ALA A 23 -6.88 0.26 5.34
C ALA A 23 -7.08 -1.21 5.04
N ILE A 24 -7.80 -1.88 5.93
CA ILE A 24 -8.17 -3.28 5.78
C ILE A 24 -9.68 -3.41 6.01
N THR A 25 -10.33 -4.26 5.24
CA THR A 25 -11.76 -4.51 5.39
C THR A 25 -12.01 -6.01 5.29
N SER A 26 -12.74 -6.54 6.24
CA SER A 26 -13.11 -7.95 6.31
C SER A 26 -14.61 -8.06 6.56
N PRO A 27 -15.18 -9.28 6.54
CA PRO A 27 -16.59 -9.45 6.91
C PRO A 27 -16.94 -8.91 8.29
N ASN A 28 -15.94 -8.77 9.18
CA ASN A 28 -16.15 -8.23 10.53
C ASN A 28 -16.08 -6.70 10.59
N GLY A 29 -15.92 -6.05 9.45
CA GLY A 29 -15.93 -4.60 9.36
C GLY A 29 -14.60 -4.00 8.93
N PRO A 30 -14.55 -2.65 8.80
CA PRO A 30 -13.32 -1.97 8.40
C PRO A 30 -12.33 -1.89 9.54
N ASP A 31 -11.05 -1.78 9.17
CA ASP A 31 -9.93 -1.53 10.07
C ASP A 31 -9.78 -2.58 11.18
N THR A 32 -10.14 -3.83 10.86
CA THR A 32 -9.96 -4.96 11.76
C THR A 32 -8.73 -5.73 11.33
N TRP A 33 -7.69 -5.71 12.14
CA TRP A 33 -6.41 -6.34 11.84
C TRP A 33 -6.25 -7.70 12.52
N VAL A 34 -7.35 -8.28 12.98
CA VAL A 34 -7.43 -9.64 13.54
C VAL A 34 -8.50 -10.36 12.73
N ILE A 35 -8.09 -11.33 11.91
CA ILE A 35 -8.94 -11.90 10.88
C ILE A 35 -8.91 -13.43 10.97
N PRO A 36 -10.08 -14.10 10.97
CA PRO A 36 -10.11 -15.56 10.90
C PRO A 36 -9.50 -16.06 9.59
N VAL A 37 -8.77 -17.16 9.66
CA VAL A 37 -8.10 -17.74 8.49
C VAL A 37 -9.08 -18.06 7.36
N SER A 38 -10.32 -18.32 7.70
CA SER A 38 -11.36 -18.69 6.72
C SER A 38 -12.03 -17.49 6.05
N ASP A 39 -11.68 -16.26 6.44
CA ASP A 39 -12.26 -15.06 5.84
C ASP A 39 -11.34 -14.46 4.78
N ALA A 40 -11.93 -14.09 3.66
CA ALA A 40 -11.25 -13.23 2.69
C ALA A 40 -11.29 -11.79 3.21
N PHE A 41 -10.30 -10.99 2.82
CA PHE A 41 -10.29 -9.59 3.22
C PHE A 41 -9.64 -8.74 2.14
N THR A 42 -9.84 -7.44 2.21
CA THR A 42 -9.24 -6.50 1.26
C THR A 42 -8.31 -5.55 1.98
N VAL A 43 -7.26 -5.14 1.28
CA VAL A 43 -6.30 -4.16 1.78
C VAL A 43 -6.16 -3.09 0.72
N SER A 44 -6.10 -1.84 1.15
CA SER A 44 -5.85 -0.73 0.24
C SER A 44 -4.95 0.30 0.92
N MET A 45 -4.06 0.89 0.13
CA MET A 45 -3.28 2.03 0.60
C MET A 45 -3.76 3.28 -0.11
N THR A 46 -3.64 4.41 0.57
CA THR A 46 -3.81 5.73 -0.03
C THR A 46 -2.44 6.35 -0.17
N TRP A 47 -2.14 6.86 -1.34
CA TRP A 47 -0.89 7.56 -1.58
C TRP A 47 -1.15 8.81 -2.40
N GLU A 48 -0.23 9.75 -2.34
CA GLU A 48 -0.41 11.00 -3.05
C GLU A 48 0.87 11.48 -3.69
N LEU A 49 0.71 12.22 -4.78
CA LEU A 49 1.78 12.96 -5.41
C LEU A 49 1.81 14.35 -4.81
N THR A 50 2.99 14.79 -4.43
CA THR A 50 3.21 16.09 -3.80
C THR A 50 4.23 16.90 -4.60
N GLY A 51 4.34 18.18 -4.27
CA GLY A 51 5.27 19.08 -4.93
C GLY A 51 4.63 19.87 -6.07
N ILE A 52 5.37 20.86 -6.57
CA ILE A 52 4.82 21.80 -7.56
C ILE A 52 4.55 21.14 -8.91
N PHE A 53 5.19 20.01 -9.22
CA PHE A 53 4.97 19.30 -10.46
C PHE A 53 4.06 18.09 -10.34
N ALA A 54 3.37 17.92 -9.20
CA ALA A 54 2.52 16.75 -8.98
C ALA A 54 1.41 16.65 -10.02
N ALA A 55 0.73 17.73 -10.32
CA ALA A 55 -0.35 17.73 -11.31
C ALA A 55 0.16 17.39 -12.71
N TRP A 56 1.33 17.93 -13.06
CA TRP A 56 1.95 17.63 -14.35
C TRP A 56 2.28 16.14 -14.45
N LEU A 57 2.89 15.59 -13.41
CA LEU A 57 3.25 14.17 -13.39
C LEU A 57 2.01 13.29 -13.53
N ALA A 58 0.94 13.64 -12.81
CA ALA A 58 -0.31 12.90 -12.90
C ALA A 58 -0.89 12.90 -14.32
N SER A 59 -0.71 13.99 -15.06
CA SER A 59 -1.25 14.12 -16.41
C SER A 59 -0.55 13.23 -17.42
N LEU A 60 0.58 12.63 -17.08
CA LEU A 60 1.34 11.77 -17.99
C LEU A 60 0.78 10.36 -18.12
N GLY A 61 -0.20 9.98 -17.29
CA GLY A 61 -0.75 8.64 -17.33
C GLY A 61 0.28 7.56 -17.04
N LEU A 62 1.06 7.76 -15.97
CA LEU A 62 2.16 6.86 -15.65
C LEU A 62 1.65 5.57 -15.02
N ALA A 63 2.22 4.45 -15.44
CA ALA A 63 1.91 3.15 -14.86
C ALA A 63 2.55 3.03 -13.47
N TYR A 64 1.79 2.50 -12.51
CA TYR A 64 2.31 2.22 -11.18
C TYR A 64 1.77 0.88 -10.70
N THR A 65 2.49 0.31 -9.73
CA THR A 65 2.09 -0.95 -9.10
C THR A 65 2.09 -0.75 -7.60
N VAL A 66 0.99 -1.15 -6.96
CA VAL A 66 0.89 -1.18 -5.50
C VAL A 66 1.04 -2.63 -5.08
N THR A 67 2.01 -2.89 -4.20
CA THR A 67 2.31 -4.24 -3.73
C THR A 67 2.15 -4.28 -2.22
N TYR A 68 1.43 -5.30 -1.74
CA TYR A 68 1.22 -5.54 -0.32
C TYR A 68 1.97 -6.82 0.03
N THR A 69 2.94 -6.71 0.92
CA THR A 69 3.74 -7.84 1.37
C THR A 69 3.34 -8.18 2.80
N PHE A 70 2.98 -9.44 3.01
CA PHE A 70 2.61 -9.97 4.32
C PHE A 70 3.77 -10.84 4.78
N ALA A 71 4.62 -10.28 5.63
CA ALA A 71 5.82 -10.97 6.09
C ALA A 71 5.50 -11.70 7.40
N GLY A 72 5.56 -13.03 7.36
CA GLY A 72 5.26 -13.83 8.53
C GLY A 72 6.31 -13.69 9.60
N LEU A 73 5.85 -13.61 10.84
CA LEU A 73 6.72 -13.61 12.01
C LEU A 73 6.79 -15.04 12.55
N GLY A 74 7.96 -15.41 13.04
CA GLY A 74 8.16 -16.77 13.51
C GLY A 74 8.08 -17.78 12.37
N ASN A 75 7.17 -18.75 12.48
CA ASN A 75 7.03 -19.82 11.51
C ASN A 75 5.96 -19.57 10.44
N ALA A 76 5.32 -18.41 10.44
CA ALA A 76 4.29 -18.12 9.47
C ALA A 76 4.91 -17.83 8.10
N ASN A 77 4.29 -18.37 7.05
CA ASN A 77 4.74 -18.15 5.68
C ASN A 77 4.02 -16.95 5.10
N GLY A 78 4.79 -15.98 4.64
CA GLY A 78 4.22 -14.77 4.06
C GLY A 78 3.88 -14.90 2.58
N THR A 79 3.25 -13.87 2.06
CA THR A 79 2.89 -13.78 0.64
C THR A 79 2.83 -12.30 0.24
N SER A 80 2.63 -12.06 -1.05
CA SER A 80 2.41 -10.70 -1.53
C SER A 80 1.30 -10.68 -2.58
N GLN A 81 0.63 -9.51 -2.68
CA GLN A 81 -0.42 -9.25 -3.64
C GLN A 81 -0.14 -7.91 -4.29
N SER A 82 -0.44 -7.78 -5.57
CA SER A 82 -0.17 -6.54 -6.30
C SER A 82 -1.36 -6.14 -7.15
N VAL A 83 -1.48 -4.83 -7.37
CA VAL A 83 -2.44 -4.28 -8.31
C VAL A 83 -1.74 -3.16 -9.09
N ALA A 84 -2.00 -3.09 -10.38
CA ALA A 84 -1.40 -2.10 -11.27
C ALA A 84 -2.48 -1.15 -11.78
N SER A 85 -2.11 0.11 -11.95
CA SER A 85 -3.00 1.11 -12.52
C SER A 85 -2.16 2.24 -13.15
N THR A 86 -2.81 3.33 -13.52
CA THR A 86 -2.13 4.48 -14.10
C THR A 86 -2.61 5.75 -13.42
N THR A 87 -1.75 6.77 -13.43
CA THR A 87 -2.14 8.09 -12.94
C THR A 87 -3.18 8.71 -13.87
N VAL A 88 -3.96 9.63 -13.31
CA VAL A 88 -5.07 10.28 -14.00
C VAL A 88 -4.88 11.79 -13.93
N ALA A 89 -5.02 12.45 -15.08
CA ALA A 89 -4.92 13.91 -15.12
C ALA A 89 -5.90 14.56 -14.14
N GLY A 90 -5.41 15.50 -13.37
CA GLY A 90 -6.21 16.20 -12.37
C GLY A 90 -6.34 15.49 -11.03
N GLN A 91 -5.72 14.33 -10.88
CA GLN A 91 -5.81 13.54 -9.65
C GLN A 91 -4.42 13.33 -9.08
N THR A 92 -4.21 13.72 -7.83
CA THR A 92 -2.94 13.57 -7.13
C THR A 92 -3.02 12.61 -5.94
N THR A 93 -4.23 12.24 -5.52
CA THR A 93 -4.43 11.28 -4.44
C THR A 93 -5.07 10.02 -4.98
N TYR A 94 -4.53 8.88 -4.63
CA TYR A 94 -4.96 7.57 -5.12
C TYR A 94 -5.20 6.63 -3.96
N GLY A 95 -6.35 5.98 -3.96
CA GLY A 95 -6.74 5.06 -2.91
C GLY A 95 -7.72 4.02 -3.43
N ALA A 96 -8.49 3.42 -2.54
CA ALA A 96 -9.51 2.46 -2.96
C ALA A 96 -10.48 3.11 -3.94
N PRO A 97 -10.98 2.35 -4.96
CA PRO A 97 -10.74 0.92 -5.17
C PRO A 97 -9.50 0.60 -6.01
N VAL A 98 -8.84 1.60 -6.64
CA VAL A 98 -7.76 1.31 -7.61
C VAL A 98 -6.52 0.73 -6.95
N THR A 99 -6.33 0.95 -5.64
CA THR A 99 -5.19 0.40 -4.90
C THR A 99 -5.56 -0.84 -4.10
N THR A 100 -6.78 -1.34 -4.24
CA THR A 100 -7.30 -2.43 -3.42
C THR A 100 -6.92 -3.79 -4.00
N VAL A 101 -6.44 -4.67 -3.12
CA VAL A 101 -6.27 -6.09 -3.45
C VAL A 101 -7.16 -6.92 -2.53
N THR A 102 -7.57 -8.08 -3.03
CA THR A 102 -8.32 -9.05 -2.23
C THR A 102 -7.38 -10.19 -1.86
N VAL A 103 -7.31 -10.48 -0.57
CA VAL A 103 -6.59 -11.65 -0.07
C VAL A 103 -7.62 -12.75 0.13
N PRO A 104 -7.56 -13.84 -0.65
CA PRO A 104 -8.58 -14.88 -0.58
C PRO A 104 -8.58 -15.59 0.76
N ALA A 105 -9.72 -16.18 1.10
CA ALA A 105 -9.84 -17.01 2.29
C ALA A 105 -8.80 -18.14 2.25
N ASN A 106 -8.25 -18.46 3.39
CA ASN A 106 -7.28 -19.55 3.57
C ASN A 106 -5.98 -19.38 2.80
N SER A 107 -5.66 -18.16 2.35
CA SER A 107 -4.42 -17.91 1.62
C SER A 107 -3.24 -17.56 2.54
N LEU A 108 -3.53 -17.04 3.74
CA LEU A 108 -2.51 -16.78 4.75
C LEU A 108 -2.68 -17.77 5.90
N PRO A 109 -1.67 -18.59 6.19
CA PRO A 109 -1.72 -19.48 7.36
C PRO A 109 -1.92 -18.72 8.65
N VAL A 110 -2.44 -19.42 9.66
CA VAL A 110 -2.55 -18.85 11.01
C VAL A 110 -1.20 -18.34 11.46
N GLY A 111 -1.15 -17.13 11.95
CA GLY A 111 0.09 -16.51 12.41
C GLY A 111 -0.02 -15.01 12.47
N THR A 112 1.08 -14.38 12.80
CA THR A 112 1.21 -12.94 12.92
C THR A 112 2.08 -12.43 11.79
N TYR A 113 1.66 -11.34 11.16
CA TYR A 113 2.32 -10.80 9.97
C TYR A 113 2.56 -9.32 10.11
N GLU A 114 3.68 -8.86 9.55
CA GLU A 114 3.89 -7.45 9.28
C GLU A 114 3.39 -7.17 7.86
N VAL A 115 2.71 -6.05 7.67
CA VAL A 115 2.17 -5.68 6.37
C VAL A 115 2.90 -4.46 5.86
N LEU A 116 3.51 -4.58 4.70
CA LEU A 116 4.20 -3.49 4.02
C LEU A 116 3.50 -3.23 2.70
N ALA A 117 3.06 -2.00 2.49
CA ALA A 117 2.50 -1.58 1.22
C ALA A 117 3.49 -0.65 0.52
N THR A 118 3.75 -0.92 -0.75
CA THR A 118 4.63 -0.09 -1.56
C THR A 118 3.93 0.31 -2.85
N VAL A 119 4.17 1.54 -3.30
CA VAL A 119 3.81 1.95 -4.64
C VAL A 119 5.08 2.23 -5.40
N THR A 120 5.20 1.64 -6.59
CA THR A 120 6.37 1.81 -7.44
C THR A 120 5.95 2.24 -8.82
N PHE A 121 6.71 3.14 -9.40
CA PHE A 121 6.56 3.52 -10.80
C PHE A 121 7.64 2.85 -11.60
N GLY A 122 7.25 2.20 -12.68
CA GLY A 122 8.23 1.74 -13.66
C GLY A 122 8.83 2.95 -14.34
N GLY A 123 10.04 2.83 -14.79
CA GLY A 123 10.65 3.92 -15.52
C GLY A 123 12.04 4.23 -15.02
N ASN A 124 12.55 5.33 -15.52
CA ASN A 124 13.92 5.72 -15.26
C ASN A 124 13.97 7.22 -14.97
N PRO A 125 14.23 7.63 -13.73
CA PRO A 125 14.48 6.76 -12.59
C PRO A 125 13.17 6.21 -12.02
N PRO A 126 13.23 5.06 -11.35
CA PRO A 126 12.05 4.55 -10.68
C PRO A 126 11.75 5.40 -9.43
N MET A 127 10.47 5.53 -9.12
CA MET A 127 10.01 6.23 -7.94
C MET A 127 9.21 5.27 -7.07
N SER A 128 9.28 5.43 -5.77
CA SER A 128 8.54 4.58 -4.86
C SER A 128 8.21 5.28 -3.55
N ALA A 129 7.18 4.77 -2.89
CA ALA A 129 6.81 5.15 -1.54
C ALA A 129 6.28 3.93 -0.83
N TYR A 130 6.23 3.97 0.49
CA TYR A 130 5.72 2.83 1.24
C TYR A 130 5.02 3.29 2.50
N ILE A 131 4.18 2.39 3.03
CA ILE A 131 3.56 2.55 4.34
C ILE A 131 3.53 1.18 5.01
N GLU A 132 3.68 1.16 6.32
CA GLU A 132 3.82 -0.06 7.10
C GLU A 132 2.81 -0.10 8.22
N ILE A 133 2.17 -1.26 8.40
CA ILE A 133 1.31 -1.54 9.54
C ILE A 133 2.02 -2.59 10.39
N PRO A 134 2.13 -2.38 11.70
CA PRO A 134 2.94 -3.26 12.53
C PRO A 134 2.51 -4.72 12.54
N VAL A 135 1.22 -4.99 12.68
CA VAL A 135 0.79 -6.37 12.95
C VAL A 135 -0.59 -6.66 12.34
N LEU A 136 -0.67 -7.80 11.68
CA LEU A 136 -1.91 -8.44 11.25
C LEU A 136 -1.93 -9.83 11.86
N ASP A 137 -3.00 -10.17 12.58
CA ASP A 137 -3.17 -11.50 13.15
C ASP A 137 -4.18 -12.31 12.35
N ILE A 138 -3.76 -13.48 11.90
CA ILE A 138 -4.63 -14.48 11.28
C ILE A 138 -4.82 -15.60 12.29
N TYR A 139 -6.06 -15.90 12.65
CA TYR A 139 -6.33 -16.87 13.69
C TYR A 139 -7.30 -17.96 13.23
N GLN A 140 -7.28 -19.05 13.97
CA GLN A 140 -8.19 -20.16 13.73
C GLN A 140 -9.49 -19.90 14.50
N ALA A 141 -10.56 -19.66 13.76
CA ALA A 141 -11.87 -19.40 14.37
C ALA A 141 -12.55 -20.70 14.80
#